data_de39a95b205234180ce97400b1deb88c
#
_entry.id   de39a95b205234180ce97400b1deb88c
#
_cell.length_a   1.000
_cell.length_b   1.000
_cell.length_c   1.000
_cell.angle_alpha   90.00
_cell.angle_beta   90.00
_cell.angle_gamma   90.00
#
_symmetry.space_group_name_H-M   'P 1'
#
loop_
_entity.id
_entity.type
_entity.pdbx_description
1 polymer ?
#
loop_
_entity_poly.entity_id
_entity_poly.type
_entity_poly.pdbx_seq_one_letter_code
_entity_poly.pdbx_strand_id
1 'polypeptide(L)'
;MITSSNASGPTVTAPNAPASNVPAPNAAVHADATQTLSRWQPSDPGQRALLQAFRGFLAACPDACARSCVPGHLTASAVVLSHDRTQVLLTLHPRVGRWIQLGGHCEEGDAGLAAAALREATEESGISDLEIDPQPLHLDVHPITCSLGLPTRHFDVRFLLRAPAGAIPVRSSESLDLAWWPVNAPPPDVVAMLAALG
;
A
#
# COMPACT_ATOMS: atom_id res chain seq x y z
N MET A 1 -0.91 19.79 64.95
CA MET A 1 0.37 19.48 64.28
C MET A 1 0.12 18.18 63.52
N ILE A 2 -0.01 18.27 62.24
CA ILE A 2 -0.20 17.09 61.35
C ILE A 2 1.08 16.98 60.51
N THR A 3 1.84 15.93 60.77
CA THR A 3 3.07 15.63 60.05
C THR A 3 2.76 14.93 58.71
N SER A 4 3.06 15.59 57.59
CA SER A 4 2.95 15.00 56.26
C SER A 4 4.14 14.06 56.02
N SER A 5 3.83 12.78 55.84
CA SER A 5 4.79 11.77 55.39
C SER A 5 4.85 11.77 53.85
N ASN A 6 5.98 12.13 53.33
CA ASN A 6 6.27 12.13 51.89
C ASN A 6 6.77 10.71 51.52
N ALA A 7 5.91 9.92 50.87
CA ALA A 7 6.27 8.62 50.35
C ALA A 7 6.76 8.76 48.88
N SER A 8 8.07 8.66 48.67
CA SER A 8 8.67 8.58 47.34
C SER A 8 8.41 7.19 46.76
N GLY A 9 7.59 7.12 45.72
CA GLY A 9 7.34 5.87 44.98
C GLY A 9 8.55 5.45 44.12
N PRO A 10 8.72 4.15 43.82
CA PRO A 10 9.85 3.65 43.06
C PRO A 10 9.79 4.12 41.61
N THR A 11 10.89 4.71 41.16
CA THR A 11 11.11 5.06 39.74
C THR A 11 11.35 3.76 38.96
N VAL A 12 10.38 3.35 38.16
CA VAL A 12 10.54 2.23 37.23
C VAL A 12 11.33 2.74 36.01
N THR A 13 12.62 2.47 36.00
CA THR A 13 13.46 2.60 34.80
C THR A 13 13.17 1.43 33.88
N ALA A 14 12.53 1.70 32.74
CA ALA A 14 12.41 0.71 31.67
C ALA A 14 13.81 0.29 31.17
N PRO A 15 14.05 -1.02 30.96
CA PRO A 15 15.34 -1.46 30.42
C PRO A 15 15.49 -0.94 29.00
N ASN A 16 16.55 -0.18 28.77
CA ASN A 16 17.01 0.24 27.45
C ASN A 16 17.54 -1.04 26.75
N ALA A 17 16.71 -1.67 25.92
CA ALA A 17 17.18 -2.75 25.06
C ALA A 17 18.19 -2.17 24.08
N PRO A 18 19.36 -2.81 23.85
CA PRO A 18 20.32 -2.34 22.84
C PRO A 18 19.63 -2.38 21.48
N ALA A 19 19.68 -1.26 20.76
CA ALA A 19 19.23 -1.20 19.39
C ALA A 19 20.02 -2.24 18.58
N SER A 20 19.33 -3.24 18.02
CA SER A 20 19.95 -4.21 17.13
C SER A 20 20.40 -3.46 15.87
N ASN A 21 21.67 -3.57 15.48
CA ASN A 21 22.22 -3.00 14.25
C ASN A 21 21.75 -3.72 12.98
N VAL A 22 20.73 -4.58 13.07
CA VAL A 22 20.12 -5.24 11.92
C VAL A 22 19.10 -4.26 11.33
N PRO A 23 19.25 -3.87 10.05
CA PRO A 23 18.24 -3.04 9.38
C PRO A 23 16.85 -3.67 9.51
N ALA A 24 15.83 -2.83 9.66
CA ALA A 24 14.45 -3.31 9.63
C ALA A 24 14.16 -3.98 8.27
N PRO A 25 13.30 -5.02 8.23
CA PRO A 25 12.88 -5.62 6.97
C PRO A 25 12.31 -4.55 6.03
N ASN A 26 12.66 -4.60 4.73
CA ASN A 26 12.26 -3.63 3.72
C ASN A 26 12.66 -2.17 4.01
N ALA A 27 13.81 -1.95 4.67
CA ALA A 27 14.27 -0.60 5.04
C ALA A 27 14.43 0.34 3.83
N ALA A 28 14.84 -0.17 2.67
CA ALA A 28 14.94 0.61 1.43
C ALA A 28 13.56 1.11 0.97
N VAL A 29 12.57 0.22 0.96
CA VAL A 29 11.18 0.56 0.60
C VAL A 29 10.57 1.54 1.62
N HIS A 30 10.88 1.38 2.92
CA HIS A 30 10.44 2.31 3.95
C HIS A 30 11.00 3.73 3.76
N ALA A 31 12.28 3.84 3.40
CA ALA A 31 12.92 5.12 3.11
C ALA A 31 12.30 5.78 1.87
N ASP A 32 12.08 5.01 0.79
CA ASP A 32 11.40 5.46 -0.43
C ASP A 32 9.96 5.91 -0.12
N ALA A 33 9.19 5.11 0.61
CA ALA A 33 7.82 5.42 1.01
C ALA A 33 7.74 6.74 1.78
N THR A 34 8.65 6.93 2.74
CA THR A 34 8.75 8.17 3.51
C THR A 34 9.04 9.36 2.60
N GLN A 35 9.98 9.23 1.67
CA GLN A 35 10.34 10.29 0.74
C GLN A 35 9.20 10.58 -0.25
N THR A 36 8.64 9.56 -0.88
CA THR A 36 7.54 9.67 -1.85
C THR A 36 6.33 10.35 -1.23
N LEU A 37 5.87 9.86 -0.08
CA LEU A 37 4.71 10.45 0.61
C LEU A 37 5.01 11.84 1.20
N SER A 38 6.27 12.18 1.50
CA SER A 38 6.62 13.54 1.93
C SER A 38 6.46 14.59 0.82
N ARG A 39 6.63 14.19 -0.44
CA ARG A 39 6.56 15.07 -1.62
C ARG A 39 5.16 15.10 -2.25
N TRP A 40 4.37 14.06 -2.05
CA TRP A 40 3.04 13.97 -2.65
C TRP A 40 2.07 14.98 -2.03
N GLN A 41 1.32 15.69 -2.88
CA GLN A 41 0.38 16.75 -2.49
C GLN A 41 -0.97 16.52 -3.17
N PRO A 42 -1.84 15.66 -2.62
CA PRO A 42 -3.16 15.43 -3.19
C PRO A 42 -4.05 16.65 -3.08
N SER A 43 -4.85 16.89 -4.11
CA SER A 43 -5.84 17.99 -4.12
C SER A 43 -7.06 17.67 -3.25
N ASP A 44 -7.43 16.41 -3.12
CA ASP A 44 -8.57 15.97 -2.31
C ASP A 44 -8.32 16.12 -0.80
N PRO A 45 -9.24 16.73 -0.01
CA PRO A 45 -9.06 16.91 1.42
C PRO A 45 -9.00 15.59 2.22
N GLY A 46 -9.76 14.56 1.82
CA GLY A 46 -9.73 13.23 2.44
C GLY A 46 -8.38 12.56 2.24
N GLN A 47 -7.83 12.65 1.02
CA GLN A 47 -6.50 12.13 0.72
C GLN A 47 -5.40 12.89 1.49
N ARG A 48 -5.54 14.21 1.70
CA ARG A 48 -4.61 14.97 2.56
C ARG A 48 -4.65 14.51 4.01
N ALA A 49 -5.84 14.24 4.54
CA ALA A 49 -5.99 13.72 5.91
C ALA A 49 -5.39 12.32 6.03
N LEU A 50 -5.67 11.44 5.06
CA LEU A 50 -5.14 10.09 5.02
C LEU A 50 -3.61 10.07 4.91
N LEU A 51 -3.04 10.96 4.09
CA LEU A 51 -1.59 11.15 3.97
C LEU A 51 -0.91 11.43 5.33
N GLN A 52 -1.54 12.20 6.21
CA GLN A 52 -0.98 12.44 7.54
C GLN A 52 -0.96 11.15 8.38
N ALA A 53 -1.97 10.30 8.25
CA ALA A 53 -2.01 9.00 8.92
C ALA A 53 -0.88 8.07 8.42
N PHE A 54 -0.66 8.02 7.12
CA PHE A 54 0.45 7.25 6.52
C PHE A 54 1.81 7.75 7.00
N ARG A 55 2.04 9.06 6.99
CA ARG A 55 3.29 9.67 7.48
C ARG A 55 3.52 9.37 8.97
N GLY A 56 2.46 9.47 9.78
CA GLY A 56 2.52 9.13 11.21
C GLY A 56 2.82 7.66 11.45
N PHE A 57 2.21 6.77 10.65
CA PHE A 57 2.46 5.33 10.73
C PHE A 57 3.91 4.97 10.34
N LEU A 58 4.42 5.50 9.22
CA LEU A 58 5.81 5.32 8.82
C LEU A 58 6.81 5.83 9.87
N ALA A 59 6.53 6.98 10.48
CA ALA A 59 7.39 7.54 11.52
C ALA A 59 7.40 6.70 12.81
N ALA A 60 6.30 6.00 13.12
CA ALA A 60 6.15 5.20 14.33
C ALA A 60 6.65 3.75 14.15
N CYS A 61 6.62 3.20 12.94
CA CYS A 61 6.90 1.79 12.64
C CYS A 61 8.05 1.66 11.63
N PRO A 62 9.28 1.42 12.07
CA PRO A 62 10.42 1.20 11.16
C PRO A 62 10.24 0.01 10.21
N ASP A 63 9.41 -0.95 10.58
CA ASP A 63 9.05 -2.15 9.82
C ASP A 63 7.71 -2.02 9.08
N ALA A 64 7.18 -0.79 8.92
CA ALA A 64 5.88 -0.52 8.29
C ALA A 64 5.70 -1.14 6.90
N CYS A 65 6.78 -1.40 6.16
CA CYS A 65 6.73 -2.04 4.85
C CYS A 65 6.89 -3.57 4.90
N ALA A 66 7.02 -4.14 6.11
CA ALA A 66 7.12 -5.58 6.27
C ALA A 66 5.75 -6.20 6.60
N ARG A 67 5.43 -7.31 5.96
CA ARG A 67 4.18 -8.07 6.19
C ARG A 67 4.01 -8.50 7.66
N SER A 68 5.08 -8.58 8.42
CA SER A 68 5.10 -8.92 9.85
C SER A 68 4.74 -7.76 10.78
N CYS A 69 4.66 -6.52 10.28
CA CYS A 69 4.26 -5.38 11.09
C CYS A 69 2.79 -5.54 11.53
N VAL A 70 2.58 -5.68 12.85
CA VAL A 70 1.28 -6.12 13.40
C VAL A 70 0.20 -5.04 13.34
N PRO A 71 0.45 -3.74 13.62
CA PRO A 71 -0.60 -2.72 13.54
C PRO A 71 -1.18 -2.56 12.14
N GLY A 72 -0.36 -2.86 11.12
CA GLY A 72 -0.65 -2.76 9.71
C GLY A 72 0.66 -2.76 8.93
N HIS A 73 0.58 -2.80 7.61
CA HIS A 73 1.75 -2.64 6.75
C HIS A 73 1.37 -1.99 5.43
N LEU A 74 2.38 -1.35 4.80
CA LEU A 74 2.19 -0.77 3.50
C LEU A 74 2.05 -1.86 2.44
N THR A 75 1.15 -1.59 1.50
CA THR A 75 1.01 -2.32 0.24
C THR A 75 1.13 -1.34 -0.93
N ALA A 76 1.48 -1.85 -2.08
CA ALA A 76 1.61 -1.06 -3.29
C ALA A 76 0.71 -1.65 -4.38
N SER A 77 -0.19 -0.84 -4.92
CA SER A 77 -1.19 -1.26 -5.90
C SER A 77 -1.12 -0.45 -7.18
N ALA A 78 -1.64 -1.03 -8.24
CA ALA A 78 -1.58 -0.52 -9.59
C ALA A 78 -2.98 -0.34 -10.19
N VAL A 79 -3.32 0.89 -10.55
CA VAL A 79 -4.46 1.21 -11.40
C VAL A 79 -3.98 1.14 -12.84
N VAL A 80 -4.15 0.00 -13.48
CA VAL A 80 -3.66 -0.24 -14.85
C VAL A 80 -4.72 0.16 -15.86
N LEU A 81 -4.46 1.24 -16.62
CA LEU A 81 -5.32 1.65 -17.72
C LEU A 81 -4.85 1.04 -19.05
N SER A 82 -5.80 0.80 -19.94
CA SER A 82 -5.51 0.49 -21.34
C SER A 82 -4.76 1.65 -22.01
N HIS A 83 -4.10 1.39 -23.13
CA HIS A 83 -3.35 2.40 -23.86
C HIS A 83 -4.16 3.65 -24.20
N ASP A 84 -5.42 3.48 -24.57
CA ASP A 84 -6.38 4.55 -24.90
C ASP A 84 -7.10 5.13 -23.67
N ARG A 85 -6.80 4.61 -22.46
CA ARG A 85 -7.39 5.00 -21.18
C ARG A 85 -8.91 4.80 -21.07
N THR A 86 -9.50 3.98 -21.91
CA THR A 86 -10.95 3.71 -21.88
C THR A 86 -11.32 2.56 -20.94
N GLN A 87 -10.34 1.73 -20.56
CA GLN A 87 -10.54 0.56 -19.72
C GLN A 87 -9.52 0.53 -18.56
N VAL A 88 -9.94 -0.07 -17.46
CA VAL A 88 -9.10 -0.41 -16.31
C VAL A 88 -9.01 -1.93 -16.15
N LEU A 89 -7.82 -2.44 -15.89
CA LEU A 89 -7.60 -3.85 -15.62
C LEU A 89 -7.87 -4.15 -14.14
N LEU A 90 -8.75 -5.09 -13.87
CA LEU A 90 -9.09 -5.51 -12.53
C LEU A 90 -8.95 -7.02 -12.37
N THR A 91 -8.62 -7.42 -11.15
CA THR A 91 -8.54 -8.82 -10.73
C THR A 91 -9.73 -9.19 -9.85
N LEU A 92 -10.31 -10.38 -10.03
CA LEU A 92 -11.25 -10.97 -9.09
C LEU A 92 -10.46 -11.68 -7.99
N HIS A 93 -10.29 -11.00 -6.87
CA HIS A 93 -9.41 -11.47 -5.80
C HIS A 93 -10.07 -12.62 -4.99
N PRO A 94 -9.41 -13.79 -4.81
CA PRO A 94 -10.03 -14.99 -4.24
C PRO A 94 -10.45 -14.85 -2.77
N ARG A 95 -9.72 -14.08 -1.97
CA ARG A 95 -10.04 -13.88 -0.54
C ARG A 95 -11.10 -12.81 -0.32
N VAL A 96 -11.11 -11.77 -1.18
CA VAL A 96 -12.03 -10.63 -1.05
C VAL A 96 -13.34 -10.90 -1.78
N GLY A 97 -13.31 -11.75 -2.82
CA GLY A 97 -14.47 -12.10 -3.64
C GLY A 97 -15.02 -10.93 -4.47
N ARG A 98 -14.16 -9.93 -4.77
CA ARG A 98 -14.52 -8.70 -5.47
C ARG A 98 -13.51 -8.36 -6.55
N TRP A 99 -13.95 -7.56 -7.50
CA TRP A 99 -13.09 -6.95 -8.50
C TRP A 99 -12.36 -5.77 -7.88
N ILE A 100 -11.04 -5.84 -7.84
CA ILE A 100 -10.16 -4.79 -7.29
C ILE A 100 -8.98 -4.53 -8.23
N GLN A 101 -8.24 -3.47 -7.96
CA GLN A 101 -6.98 -3.18 -8.64
C GLN A 101 -5.95 -4.29 -8.37
N LEU A 102 -4.92 -4.37 -9.22
CA LEU A 102 -3.77 -5.24 -9.02
C LEU A 102 -2.89 -4.69 -7.90
N GLY A 103 -2.09 -5.55 -7.26
CA GLY A 103 -1.15 -5.12 -6.24
C GLY A 103 -1.02 -6.06 -5.06
N GLY A 104 -0.01 -5.80 -4.24
CA GLY A 104 0.31 -6.66 -3.12
C GLY A 104 1.32 -6.06 -2.14
N HIS A 105 2.09 -6.94 -1.51
CA HIS A 105 3.03 -6.55 -0.47
C HIS A 105 4.36 -6.10 -1.04
N CYS A 106 5.00 -5.18 -0.33
CA CYS A 106 6.39 -4.86 -0.62
C CYS A 106 7.30 -6.05 -0.28
N GLU A 107 8.28 -6.29 -1.12
CA GLU A 107 9.28 -7.35 -0.96
C GLU A 107 10.69 -6.77 -0.76
N GLU A 108 11.60 -7.58 -0.22
CA GLU A 108 13.00 -7.19 0.07
C GLU A 108 13.75 -6.96 -1.23
N GLY A 109 13.43 -6.95 -2.31
CA GLY A 109 14.10 -6.61 -3.57
C GLY A 109 13.56 -5.37 -4.23
N ASP A 110 12.43 -4.86 -3.73
CA ASP A 110 11.80 -3.70 -4.31
C ASP A 110 12.63 -2.43 -4.05
N ALA A 111 12.88 -1.66 -5.10
CA ALA A 111 13.60 -0.38 -4.98
C ALA A 111 12.76 0.72 -4.30
N GLY A 112 11.45 0.54 -4.19
CA GLY A 112 10.51 1.46 -3.58
C GLY A 112 9.06 1.08 -3.89
N LEU A 113 8.10 1.92 -3.45
CA LEU A 113 6.66 1.64 -3.61
C LEU A 113 6.22 1.52 -5.07
N ALA A 114 6.69 2.41 -5.93
CA ALA A 114 6.36 2.35 -7.36
C ALA A 114 6.92 1.09 -8.03
N ALA A 115 8.12 0.65 -7.63
CA ALA A 115 8.71 -0.59 -8.13
C ALA A 115 7.91 -1.81 -7.66
N ALA A 116 7.46 -1.84 -6.40
CA ALA A 116 6.59 -2.89 -5.89
C ALA A 116 5.26 -2.95 -6.66
N ALA A 117 4.60 -1.81 -6.88
CA ALA A 117 3.36 -1.76 -7.66
C ALA A 117 3.54 -2.24 -9.11
N LEU A 118 4.65 -1.89 -9.75
CA LEU A 118 4.96 -2.33 -11.11
C LEU A 118 5.25 -3.84 -11.17
N ARG A 119 6.01 -4.38 -10.21
CA ARG A 119 6.27 -5.83 -10.09
C ARG A 119 4.97 -6.60 -9.95
N GLU A 120 4.13 -6.25 -8.96
CA GLU A 120 2.85 -6.88 -8.71
C GLU A 120 1.92 -6.82 -9.94
N ALA A 121 1.82 -5.65 -10.57
CA ALA A 121 1.00 -5.50 -11.77
C ALA A 121 1.49 -6.39 -12.92
N THR A 122 2.81 -6.54 -13.09
CA THR A 122 3.40 -7.39 -14.11
C THR A 122 3.16 -8.87 -13.81
N GLU A 123 3.35 -9.30 -12.57
CA GLU A 123 3.16 -10.68 -12.11
C GLU A 123 1.69 -11.12 -12.21
N GLU A 124 0.76 -10.28 -11.76
CA GLU A 124 -0.67 -10.59 -11.78
C GLU A 124 -1.30 -10.52 -13.17
N SER A 125 -0.80 -9.63 -14.05
CA SER A 125 -1.38 -9.42 -15.38
C SER A 125 -0.65 -10.15 -16.52
N GLY A 126 0.60 -10.53 -16.32
CA GLY A 126 1.46 -11.05 -17.38
C GLY A 126 1.79 -10.02 -18.46
N ILE A 127 1.44 -8.74 -18.27
CA ILE A 127 1.74 -7.68 -19.24
C ILE A 127 3.15 -7.15 -18.96
N SER A 128 4.05 -7.29 -19.92
CA SER A 128 5.32 -6.59 -19.94
C SER A 128 5.14 -5.13 -20.37
N ASP A 129 6.17 -4.31 -20.15
CA ASP A 129 6.23 -2.92 -20.64
C ASP A 129 5.10 -2.00 -20.14
N LEU A 130 4.62 -2.24 -18.90
CA LEU A 130 3.73 -1.33 -18.21
C LEU A 130 4.50 -0.03 -17.89
N GLU A 131 3.94 1.12 -18.26
CA GLU A 131 4.47 2.43 -17.90
C GLU A 131 3.85 2.90 -16.59
N ILE A 132 4.65 3.24 -15.58
CA ILE A 132 4.18 3.72 -14.27
C ILE A 132 4.42 5.22 -14.11
N ASP A 133 3.40 5.93 -13.59
CA ASP A 133 3.62 7.25 -13.00
C ASP A 133 4.22 7.06 -11.59
N PRO A 134 5.41 7.59 -11.30
CA PRO A 134 6.07 7.40 -10.02
C PRO A 134 5.39 8.17 -8.86
N GLN A 135 4.40 9.02 -9.16
CA GLN A 135 3.65 9.71 -8.12
C GLN A 135 2.44 8.89 -7.66
N PRO A 136 2.16 8.83 -6.35
CA PRO A 136 0.94 8.20 -5.86
C PRO A 136 -0.31 8.84 -6.47
N LEU A 137 -1.24 8.00 -6.92
CA LEU A 137 -2.55 8.41 -7.40
C LEU A 137 -3.54 8.57 -6.24
N HIS A 138 -3.54 7.60 -5.32
CA HIS A 138 -4.56 7.46 -4.29
C HIS A 138 -4.03 6.67 -3.10
N LEU A 139 -4.50 6.98 -1.89
CA LEU A 139 -4.27 6.21 -0.67
C LEU A 139 -5.55 5.57 -0.18
N ASP A 140 -5.43 4.37 0.38
CA ASP A 140 -6.53 3.67 1.03
C ASP A 140 -6.05 2.94 2.29
N VAL A 141 -6.92 2.80 3.29
CA VAL A 141 -6.67 1.95 4.46
C VAL A 141 -7.87 1.05 4.66
N HIS A 142 -7.65 -0.25 4.62
CA HIS A 142 -8.71 -1.22 4.82
C HIS A 142 -8.29 -2.35 5.75
N PRO A 143 -9.23 -2.90 6.54
CA PRO A 143 -8.98 -4.07 7.37
C PRO A 143 -8.87 -5.31 6.50
N ILE A 144 -7.95 -6.20 6.87
CA ILE A 144 -7.78 -7.49 6.22
C ILE A 144 -7.31 -8.55 7.22
N THR A 145 -7.63 -9.81 6.95
CA THR A 145 -6.91 -10.94 7.54
C THR A 145 -5.82 -11.34 6.56
N CYS A 146 -4.59 -10.94 6.85
CA CYS A 146 -3.45 -11.19 5.98
C CYS A 146 -3.09 -12.68 5.93
N SER A 147 -2.19 -13.07 5.01
CA SER A 147 -1.73 -14.45 4.82
C SER A 147 -1.13 -15.09 6.08
N LEU A 148 -0.72 -14.31 7.06
CA LEU A 148 -0.28 -14.80 8.39
C LEU A 148 -1.43 -15.15 9.34
N GLY A 149 -2.70 -15.01 8.90
CA GLY A 149 -3.87 -15.37 9.68
C GLY A 149 -4.25 -14.37 10.77
N LEU A 150 -3.56 -13.25 10.89
CA LEU A 150 -3.84 -12.21 11.87
C LEU A 150 -4.64 -11.05 11.25
N PRO A 151 -5.69 -10.55 11.92
CA PRO A 151 -6.35 -9.31 11.53
C PRO A 151 -5.36 -8.14 11.57
N THR A 152 -5.28 -7.40 10.48
CA THR A 152 -4.37 -6.28 10.32
C THR A 152 -5.01 -5.20 9.43
N ARG A 153 -4.22 -4.24 8.97
CA ARG A 153 -4.62 -3.23 8.01
C ARG A 153 -3.60 -3.11 6.91
N HIS A 154 -4.06 -3.04 5.68
CA HIS A 154 -3.25 -2.57 4.58
C HIS A 154 -3.32 -1.05 4.51
N PHE A 155 -2.16 -0.43 4.46
CA PHE A 155 -1.94 0.96 4.11
C PHE A 155 -1.54 0.99 2.64
N ASP A 156 -2.53 1.06 1.76
CA ASP A 156 -2.37 0.85 0.34
C ASP A 156 -2.03 2.15 -0.39
N VAL A 157 -0.88 2.16 -1.09
CA VAL A 157 -0.45 3.26 -1.95
C VAL A 157 -0.66 2.85 -3.40
N ARG A 158 -1.56 3.53 -4.10
CA ARG A 158 -1.96 3.21 -5.47
C ARG A 158 -1.25 4.10 -6.47
N PHE A 159 -0.74 3.50 -7.51
CA PHE A 159 -0.06 4.18 -8.62
C PHE A 159 -0.85 4.00 -9.92
N LEU A 160 -0.73 4.97 -10.81
CA LEU A 160 -1.29 4.89 -12.16
C LEU A 160 -0.30 4.19 -13.08
N LEU A 161 -0.75 3.17 -13.77
CA LEU A 161 0.01 2.47 -14.81
C LEU A 161 -0.75 2.52 -16.13
N ARG A 162 -0.02 2.47 -17.23
CA ARG A 162 -0.56 2.39 -18.58
C ARG A 162 0.00 1.15 -19.29
N ALA A 163 -0.91 0.35 -19.85
CA ALA A 163 -0.55 -0.79 -20.66
C ALA A 163 -0.16 -0.36 -22.09
N PRO A 164 0.75 -1.08 -22.77
CA PRO A 164 1.06 -0.84 -24.16
C PRO A 164 -0.17 -1.13 -25.05
N ALA A 165 -0.14 -0.59 -26.28
CA ALA A 165 -1.21 -0.83 -27.25
C ALA A 165 -1.32 -2.33 -27.57
N GLY A 166 -2.53 -2.87 -27.54
CA GLY A 166 -2.78 -4.28 -27.84
C GLY A 166 -2.37 -5.25 -26.73
N ALA A 167 -2.12 -4.77 -25.49
CA ALA A 167 -1.79 -5.62 -24.36
C ALA A 167 -2.90 -6.64 -24.10
N ILE A 168 -2.51 -7.92 -23.99
CA ILE A 168 -3.41 -9.03 -23.67
C ILE A 168 -3.02 -9.53 -22.28
N PRO A 169 -3.87 -9.31 -21.25
CA PRO A 169 -3.57 -9.78 -19.91
C PRO A 169 -3.67 -11.30 -19.81
N VAL A 170 -2.77 -11.88 -19.04
CA VAL A 170 -2.72 -13.32 -18.74
C VAL A 170 -2.88 -13.48 -17.23
N ARG A 171 -3.99 -14.06 -16.82
CA ARG A 171 -4.32 -14.28 -15.41
C ARG A 171 -3.28 -15.15 -14.72
N SER A 172 -2.77 -14.69 -13.58
CA SER A 172 -1.92 -15.50 -12.70
C SER A 172 -2.75 -16.51 -11.88
N SER A 173 -2.08 -17.41 -11.16
CA SER A 173 -2.73 -18.35 -10.23
C SER A 173 -3.30 -17.68 -8.98
N GLU A 174 -2.94 -16.44 -8.70
CA GLU A 174 -3.35 -15.67 -7.52
C GLU A 174 -4.74 -15.04 -7.66
N SER A 175 -5.31 -15.06 -8.85
CA SER A 175 -6.59 -14.45 -9.20
C SER A 175 -7.62 -15.48 -9.64
N LEU A 176 -8.90 -15.29 -9.29
CA LEU A 176 -10.00 -16.09 -9.83
C LEU A 176 -10.31 -15.70 -11.28
N ASP A 177 -10.23 -14.41 -11.58
CA ASP A 177 -10.42 -13.88 -12.93
C ASP A 177 -9.66 -12.56 -13.11
N LEU A 178 -9.42 -12.14 -14.35
CA LEU A 178 -8.72 -10.91 -14.72
C LEU A 178 -9.37 -10.34 -15.98
N ALA A 179 -9.85 -9.10 -15.91
CA ALA A 179 -10.61 -8.52 -17.02
C ALA A 179 -10.42 -7.01 -17.13
N TRP A 180 -10.52 -6.53 -18.38
CA TRP A 180 -10.68 -5.12 -18.69
C TRP A 180 -12.11 -4.67 -18.43
N TRP A 181 -12.27 -3.58 -17.66
CA TRP A 181 -13.55 -2.95 -17.36
C TRP A 181 -13.60 -1.53 -17.92
N PRO A 182 -14.71 -1.07 -18.50
CA PRO A 182 -14.85 0.32 -18.92
C PRO A 182 -14.65 1.28 -17.73
N VAL A 183 -13.82 2.32 -17.89
CA VAL A 183 -13.57 3.32 -16.83
C VAL A 183 -14.86 4.06 -16.44
N ASN A 184 -15.78 4.24 -17.36
CA ASN A 184 -17.07 4.92 -17.13
C ASN A 184 -18.17 4.01 -16.56
N ALA A 185 -17.93 2.70 -16.43
CA ALA A 185 -18.87 1.73 -15.87
C ALA A 185 -18.12 0.65 -15.06
N PRO A 186 -17.30 1.03 -14.08
CA PRO A 186 -16.52 0.08 -13.30
C PRO A 186 -17.40 -0.61 -12.23
N PRO A 187 -16.91 -1.72 -11.64
CA PRO A 187 -17.51 -2.27 -10.43
C PRO A 187 -17.57 -1.25 -9.29
N PRO A 188 -18.60 -1.32 -8.41
CA PRO A 188 -18.79 -0.33 -7.33
C PRO A 188 -17.58 -0.14 -6.42
N ASP A 189 -16.83 -1.20 -6.16
CA ASP A 189 -15.71 -1.21 -5.24
C ASP A 189 -14.51 -0.35 -5.69
N VAL A 190 -14.39 -0.04 -6.97
CA VAL A 190 -13.27 0.74 -7.53
C VAL A 190 -13.66 2.16 -7.98
N VAL A 191 -14.92 2.55 -7.86
CA VAL A 191 -15.42 3.87 -8.30
C VAL A 191 -14.65 5.01 -7.64
N ALA A 192 -14.46 4.96 -6.31
CA ALA A 192 -13.77 6.01 -5.56
C ALA A 192 -12.29 6.17 -5.99
N MET A 193 -11.63 5.04 -6.27
CA MET A 193 -10.26 5.02 -6.77
C MET A 193 -10.17 5.65 -8.17
N LEU A 194 -11.08 5.32 -9.07
CA LEU A 194 -11.09 5.84 -10.43
C LEU A 194 -11.48 7.33 -10.51
N ALA A 195 -12.23 7.83 -9.51
CA ALA A 195 -12.49 9.26 -9.40
C ALA A 195 -11.22 10.11 -9.21
N ALA A 196 -10.13 9.52 -8.75
CA ALA A 196 -8.83 10.20 -8.64
C ALA A 196 -8.12 10.42 -10.00
N LEU A 197 -8.65 9.83 -11.09
CA LEU A 197 -8.09 10.05 -12.43
C LEU A 197 -8.48 11.41 -13.03
N GLY A 198 -9.48 12.12 -12.46
CA GLY A 198 -9.95 13.44 -12.88
C GLY A 198 -11.03 13.39 -13.94
#